data_88fb2eae2437f8da9d4899f5975ea56d
#
_entry.id   88fb2eae2437f8da9d4899f5975ea56d
#
_cell.length_a   1.000
_cell.length_b   1.000
_cell.length_c   1.000
_cell.angle_alpha   90.00
_cell.angle_beta   90.00
_cell.angle_gamma   90.00
#
_symmetry.space_group_name_H-M   'P 1'
#
loop_
_entity.id
_entity.type
_entity.pdbx_description
1 polymer ?
#
loop_
_entity_poly.entity_id
_entity_poly.type
_entity_poly.pdbx_seq_one_letter_code
_entity_poly.pdbx_strand_id
1 'polypeptide(L)'
;MEKSYKNNAIRLLFYFLLISIGLICPFASFASFTETPRPDTSHLENEIKQVLGRNINCKKITVQIMMSKEKPGEIKTLAVKFESAVLGNMVVDYITVVYEKPVIDLNQLRSAKKFKILSSSNNKVGILISAQAIDNYIAAKAKQYRNNQARVSVRFSPPYAECFFDIPVSEIPPQTLKLLARYVKGKKIEGYAAIQMTAKNNSLWVQSPKAIVNHFLIPGAIIRKLQNILNPVDRVSVLAPLLYSINNVSVQNNYLFLSN
;
A
#
# COMPACT_ATOMS: atom_id res chain seq x y z
N MET A 1 12.61 -18.97 -21.09
CA MET A 1 11.73 -17.79 -21.17
C MET A 1 10.29 -18.07 -20.79
N GLU A 2 9.70 -19.24 -21.07
CA GLU A 2 8.30 -19.60 -20.79
C GLU A 2 7.91 -19.66 -19.29
N LYS A 3 8.82 -20.03 -18.40
CA LYS A 3 8.54 -20.08 -16.94
C LYS A 3 8.31 -18.72 -16.28
N SER A 4 8.90 -17.65 -16.81
CA SER A 4 8.73 -16.29 -16.29
C SER A 4 7.35 -15.72 -16.62
N TYR A 5 6.80 -16.03 -17.79
CA TYR A 5 5.48 -15.56 -18.22
C TYR A 5 4.33 -16.20 -17.44
N LYS A 6 4.43 -17.50 -17.10
CA LYS A 6 3.39 -18.20 -16.31
C LYS A 6 3.26 -17.64 -14.89
N ASN A 7 4.36 -17.27 -14.25
CA ASN A 7 4.32 -16.65 -12.92
C ASN A 7 3.72 -15.24 -12.94
N ASN A 8 3.91 -14.48 -14.01
CA ASN A 8 3.38 -13.12 -14.10
C ASN A 8 1.86 -13.10 -14.36
N ALA A 9 1.31 -14.03 -15.14
CA ALA A 9 -0.14 -14.14 -15.34
C ALA A 9 -0.88 -14.57 -14.07
N ILE A 10 -0.29 -15.50 -13.28
CA ILE A 10 -0.78 -15.86 -11.95
C ILE A 10 -0.76 -14.63 -11.03
N ARG A 11 0.32 -13.90 -10.98
CA ARG A 11 0.41 -12.67 -10.19
C ARG A 11 -0.63 -11.63 -10.61
N LEU A 12 -1.02 -11.55 -11.89
CA LEU A 12 -1.99 -10.56 -12.36
C LEU A 12 -3.42 -10.88 -11.95
N LEU A 13 -3.89 -12.10 -12.13
CA LEU A 13 -5.21 -12.52 -11.63
C LEU A 13 -5.28 -12.28 -10.12
N PHE A 14 -4.14 -12.35 -9.45
CA PHE A 14 -3.97 -12.14 -8.04
C PHE A 14 -3.82 -10.68 -7.65
N TYR A 15 -3.21 -9.86 -8.45
CA TYR A 15 -3.29 -8.41 -8.30
C TYR A 15 -4.75 -7.95 -8.46
N PHE A 16 -5.53 -8.56 -9.35
CA PHE A 16 -6.95 -8.29 -9.51
C PHE A 16 -7.80 -8.78 -8.31
N LEU A 17 -7.47 -9.91 -7.71
CA LEU A 17 -8.17 -10.44 -6.53
C LEU A 17 -7.70 -9.80 -5.21
N LEU A 18 -6.58 -9.08 -5.23
CA LEU A 18 -5.78 -8.70 -4.09
C LEU A 18 -5.94 -7.27 -3.61
N ILE A 19 -6.70 -6.46 -4.32
CA ILE A 19 -6.79 -5.05 -4.03
C ILE A 19 -8.02 -4.76 -3.16
N SER A 20 -8.22 -5.51 -2.12
CA SER A 20 -9.35 -5.18 -1.29
C SER A 20 -9.18 -5.66 0.13
N ILE A 21 -9.10 -4.72 1.16
CA ILE A 21 -9.33 -5.14 2.49
C ILE A 21 -9.15 -4.20 3.63
N GLY A 22 -9.88 -4.43 4.63
CA GLY A 22 -10.13 -3.81 5.80
C GLY A 22 -9.77 -4.23 7.18
N LEU A 23 -9.72 -3.40 8.12
CA LEU A 23 -10.48 -3.30 9.36
C LEU A 23 -9.94 -2.27 10.37
N ILE A 24 -10.86 -1.75 11.09
CA ILE A 24 -10.94 -0.65 12.03
C ILE A 24 -9.86 -0.68 13.11
N CYS A 25 -9.08 0.39 13.20
CA CYS A 25 -8.51 0.87 14.45
C CYS A 25 -8.83 2.37 14.62
N PRO A 26 -9.16 2.84 15.83
CA PRO A 26 -9.47 4.25 16.04
C PRO A 26 -8.25 5.10 15.70
N PHE A 27 -8.49 6.18 14.99
CA PHE A 27 -7.50 7.19 14.70
C PHE A 27 -6.84 7.66 15.99
N ALA A 28 -5.58 7.27 16.20
CA ALA A 28 -4.69 8.17 16.90
C ALA A 28 -4.55 9.37 15.95
N SER A 29 -5.08 10.50 16.37
CA SER A 29 -5.02 11.76 15.65
C SER A 29 -3.59 11.98 15.17
N PHE A 30 -3.36 11.81 13.88
CA PHE A 30 -2.15 12.36 13.27
C PHE A 30 -2.22 13.85 13.57
N ALA A 31 -1.21 14.34 14.30
CA ALA A 31 -1.15 15.72 14.70
C ALA A 31 -1.52 16.59 13.52
N SER A 32 -2.58 17.36 13.65
CA SER A 32 -2.99 18.33 12.65
C SER A 32 -1.77 19.18 12.33
N PHE A 33 -1.38 19.21 11.06
CA PHE A 33 -0.28 20.05 10.60
C PHE A 33 -0.74 21.51 10.71
N THR A 34 -0.64 22.09 11.89
CA THR A 34 -0.93 23.51 12.12
C THR A 34 0.29 24.32 11.74
N GLU A 35 0.12 25.25 10.81
CA GLU A 35 1.09 26.26 10.46
C GLU A 35 1.19 27.30 11.59
N THR A 36 1.93 26.99 12.65
CA THR A 36 2.33 27.98 13.63
C THR A 36 3.74 28.48 13.32
N PRO A 37 4.05 29.81 13.42
CA PRO A 37 5.39 30.33 13.20
C PRO A 37 6.36 29.70 14.19
N ARG A 38 7.43 29.10 13.69
CA ARG A 38 8.40 28.34 14.48
C ARG A 38 9.76 28.99 14.41
N PRO A 39 10.52 29.04 15.54
CA PRO A 39 11.89 29.52 15.50
C PRO A 39 12.76 28.53 14.70
N ASP A 40 13.44 29.04 13.71
CA ASP A 40 14.68 28.58 13.04
C ASP A 40 14.86 27.11 12.59
N THR A 41 13.79 26.30 12.50
CA THR A 41 13.87 24.95 11.93
C THR A 41 13.68 24.93 10.40
N SER A 42 13.24 26.04 9.82
CA SER A 42 12.90 26.16 8.40
C SER A 42 14.06 25.82 7.46
N HIS A 43 15.28 26.14 7.85
CA HIS A 43 16.48 25.82 7.07
C HIS A 43 16.68 24.29 7.02
N LEU A 44 16.63 23.61 8.16
CA LEU A 44 16.80 22.15 8.25
C LEU A 44 15.65 21.41 7.57
N GLU A 45 14.41 21.88 7.74
CA GLU A 45 13.24 21.34 7.05
C GLU A 45 13.40 21.39 5.52
N ASN A 46 13.89 22.53 5.00
CA ASN A 46 14.16 22.70 3.59
C ASN A 46 15.34 21.84 3.09
N GLU A 47 16.42 21.70 3.86
CA GLU A 47 17.53 20.79 3.53
C GLU A 47 17.03 19.34 3.39
N ILE A 48 16.25 18.87 4.38
CA ILE A 48 15.68 17.51 4.36
C ILE A 48 14.73 17.34 3.16
N LYS A 49 13.84 18.31 2.93
CA LYS A 49 12.88 18.30 1.82
C LYS A 49 13.59 18.20 0.47
N GLN A 50 14.65 18.96 0.25
CA GLN A 50 15.44 18.92 -0.99
C GLN A 50 16.12 17.58 -1.20
N VAL A 51 16.70 17.00 -0.15
CA VAL A 51 17.38 15.71 -0.23
C VAL A 51 16.38 14.58 -0.48
N LEU A 52 15.24 14.57 0.19
CA LEU A 52 14.20 13.57 -0.03
C LEU A 52 13.58 13.69 -1.42
N GLY A 53 13.37 14.91 -1.92
CA GLY A 53 12.79 15.15 -3.25
C GLY A 53 13.65 14.68 -4.43
N ARG A 54 14.95 14.47 -4.21
CA ARG A 54 15.84 13.86 -5.22
C ARG A 54 15.72 12.34 -5.31
N ASN A 55 15.29 11.71 -4.22
CA ASN A 55 15.30 10.25 -4.07
C ASN A 55 13.90 9.63 -4.13
N ILE A 56 12.86 10.42 -3.88
CA ILE A 56 11.48 9.92 -3.78
C ILE A 56 10.63 10.61 -4.84
N ASN A 57 10.06 9.82 -5.73
CA ASN A 57 9.14 10.31 -6.75
C ASN A 57 7.76 10.55 -6.11
N CYS A 58 7.38 11.83 -5.97
CA CYS A 58 6.11 12.27 -5.40
C CYS A 58 5.73 13.68 -5.90
N LYS A 59 4.46 14.04 -5.75
CA LYS A 59 3.97 15.36 -6.15
C LYS A 59 4.42 16.47 -5.19
N LYS A 60 4.42 16.18 -3.88
CA LYS A 60 4.75 17.17 -2.85
C LYS A 60 5.35 16.49 -1.62
N ILE A 61 6.33 17.17 -1.01
CA ILE A 61 6.92 16.79 0.26
C ILE A 61 6.69 17.90 1.26
N THR A 62 6.23 17.55 2.44
CA THR A 62 6.15 18.43 3.59
C THR A 62 7.02 17.85 4.71
N VAL A 63 7.88 18.66 5.26
CA VAL A 63 8.73 18.30 6.40
C VAL A 63 8.39 19.25 7.53
N GLN A 64 8.24 18.72 8.73
CA GLN A 64 8.01 19.52 9.94
C GLN A 64 8.87 19.01 11.06
N ILE A 65 9.57 19.94 11.73
CA ILE A 65 10.42 19.68 12.88
C ILE A 65 9.83 20.37 14.10
N MET A 66 9.69 19.63 15.17
CA MET A 66 9.33 20.17 16.47
C MET A 66 10.53 20.01 17.42
N MET A 67 11.03 21.12 17.96
CA MET A 67 12.11 21.11 18.93
C MET A 67 11.61 20.76 20.33
N SER A 68 12.48 20.18 21.14
CA SER A 68 12.19 19.93 22.55
C SER A 68 12.19 21.25 23.33
N LYS A 69 11.19 21.44 24.20
CA LYS A 69 11.16 22.56 25.14
C LYS A 69 12.08 22.33 26.36
N GLU A 70 12.28 21.05 26.68
CA GLU A 70 13.04 20.64 27.87
C GLU A 70 14.55 20.58 27.61
N LYS A 71 14.95 20.31 26.37
CA LYS A 71 16.34 20.15 25.95
C LYS A 71 16.62 20.99 24.71
N PRO A 72 17.19 22.17 24.85
CA PRO A 72 17.57 23.01 23.71
C PRO A 72 18.48 22.27 22.74
N GLY A 73 18.16 22.36 21.44
CA GLY A 73 18.92 21.69 20.39
C GLY A 73 18.47 20.23 20.07
N GLU A 74 17.64 19.60 20.92
CA GLU A 74 17.08 18.27 20.65
C GLU A 74 15.79 18.37 19.82
N ILE A 75 15.69 17.54 18.75
CA ILE A 75 14.45 17.41 17.99
C ILE A 75 13.49 16.49 18.77
N LYS A 76 12.34 17.02 19.15
CA LYS A 76 11.26 16.24 19.77
C LYS A 76 10.59 15.34 18.75
N THR A 77 10.26 15.89 17.57
CA THR A 77 9.55 15.17 16.52
C THR A 77 9.97 15.64 15.14
N LEU A 78 10.17 14.70 14.23
CA LEU A 78 10.31 14.95 12.80
C LEU A 78 9.17 14.25 12.08
N ALA A 79 8.33 14.99 11.39
CA ALA A 79 7.26 14.46 10.55
C ALA A 79 7.56 14.75 9.08
N VAL A 80 7.44 13.72 8.24
CA VAL A 80 7.60 13.82 6.79
C VAL A 80 6.35 13.28 6.12
N LYS A 81 5.72 14.10 5.27
CA LYS A 81 4.55 13.73 4.50
C LYS A 81 4.84 13.82 3.01
N PHE A 82 4.48 12.80 2.28
CA PHE A 82 4.54 12.73 0.81
C PHE A 82 3.12 12.65 0.25
N GLU A 83 2.84 13.42 -0.76
CA GLU A 83 1.58 13.39 -1.50
C GLU A 83 1.80 12.79 -2.89
N SER A 84 0.92 11.88 -3.31
CA SER A 84 1.01 11.15 -4.60
C SER A 84 2.39 10.50 -4.81
N ALA A 85 2.86 9.75 -3.80
CA ALA A 85 4.16 9.10 -3.85
C ALA A 85 4.10 7.77 -4.60
N VAL A 86 5.17 7.45 -5.32
CA VAL A 86 5.31 6.16 -6.01
C VAL A 86 5.89 5.14 -5.03
N LEU A 87 5.08 4.15 -4.66
CA LEU A 87 5.45 3.02 -3.82
C LEU A 87 5.50 1.74 -4.67
N GLY A 88 6.71 1.31 -5.03
CA GLY A 88 6.87 0.25 -6.02
C GLY A 88 6.32 0.69 -7.39
N ASN A 89 5.24 0.06 -7.84
CA ASN A 89 4.58 0.37 -9.11
C ASN A 89 3.24 1.10 -8.95
N MET A 90 2.87 1.49 -7.74
CA MET A 90 1.60 2.14 -7.43
C MET A 90 1.84 3.56 -6.94
N VAL A 91 0.98 4.48 -7.38
CA VAL A 91 0.91 5.83 -6.82
C VAL A 91 -0.05 5.77 -5.63
N VAL A 92 0.44 6.11 -4.43
CA VAL A 92 -0.37 6.18 -3.22
C VAL A 92 -0.70 7.65 -2.90
N ASP A 93 -1.84 7.90 -2.27
CA ASP A 93 -2.30 9.27 -2.04
C ASP A 93 -1.40 9.99 -1.04
N TYR A 94 -1.12 9.35 0.09
CA TYR A 94 -0.27 9.92 1.13
C TYR A 94 0.61 8.86 1.79
N ILE A 95 1.83 9.28 2.13
CA ILE A 95 2.69 8.57 3.06
C ILE A 95 3.10 9.58 4.12
N THR A 96 2.89 9.25 5.38
CA THR A 96 3.35 10.06 6.51
C THR A 96 4.25 9.22 7.39
N VAL A 97 5.43 9.70 7.71
CA VAL A 97 6.35 9.06 8.66
C VAL A 97 6.68 10.07 9.75
N VAL A 98 6.52 9.66 10.99
CA VAL A 98 6.79 10.48 12.17
C VAL A 98 7.84 9.78 13.03
N TYR A 99 8.93 10.45 13.29
CA TYR A 99 10.00 10.00 14.17
C TYR A 99 9.95 10.78 15.48
N GLU A 100 9.97 10.08 16.60
CA GLU A 100 10.07 10.67 17.94
C GLU A 100 11.54 10.69 18.38
N LYS A 101 12.02 11.83 18.83
CA LYS A 101 13.42 12.08 19.24
C LYS A 101 14.44 11.56 18.21
N PRO A 102 14.31 11.94 16.93
CA PRO A 102 15.24 11.47 15.93
C PRO A 102 16.62 12.11 16.08
N VAL A 103 17.65 11.32 15.88
CA VAL A 103 19.03 11.81 15.68
C VAL A 103 19.32 11.73 14.19
N ILE A 104 19.51 12.90 13.56
CA ILE A 104 19.77 13.01 12.12
C ILE A 104 21.28 13.11 11.88
N ASP A 105 21.80 12.41 10.90
CA ASP A 105 23.18 12.55 10.43
C ASP A 105 23.33 13.84 9.60
N LEU A 106 23.59 14.96 10.27
CA LEU A 106 23.74 16.27 9.62
C LEU A 106 24.96 16.32 8.69
N ASN A 107 25.99 15.54 8.96
CA ASN A 107 27.16 15.48 8.08
C ASN A 107 26.78 14.84 6.74
N GLN A 108 26.10 13.70 6.75
CA GLN A 108 25.63 13.08 5.52
C GLN A 108 24.58 13.93 4.81
N LEU A 109 23.70 14.57 5.54
CA LEU A 109 22.68 15.47 4.96
C LEU A 109 23.32 16.60 4.16
N ARG A 110 24.34 17.27 4.72
CA ARG A 110 24.95 18.48 4.15
C ARG A 110 26.03 18.17 3.13
N SER A 111 26.95 17.24 3.42
CA SER A 111 28.06 16.93 2.54
C SER A 111 27.70 15.94 1.42
N ALA A 112 27.05 14.82 1.77
CA ALA A 112 26.72 13.77 0.83
C ALA A 112 25.32 13.90 0.20
N LYS A 113 24.52 14.88 0.65
CA LYS A 113 23.10 15.05 0.24
C LYS A 113 22.29 13.78 0.44
N LYS A 114 22.53 13.06 1.55
CA LYS A 114 21.85 11.83 1.93
C LYS A 114 21.12 12.02 3.25
N PHE A 115 19.82 11.77 3.27
CA PHE A 115 19.04 11.76 4.50
C PHE A 115 19.25 10.43 5.23
N LYS A 116 19.66 10.50 6.49
CA LYS A 116 19.85 9.33 7.34
C LYS A 116 19.45 9.63 8.76
N ILE A 117 18.62 8.79 9.34
CA ILE A 117 18.31 8.78 10.77
C ILE A 117 19.22 7.77 11.43
N LEU A 118 20.00 8.20 12.41
CA LEU A 118 20.92 7.36 13.19
C LEU A 118 20.17 6.56 14.26
N SER A 119 19.19 7.21 14.90
CA SER A 119 18.31 6.60 15.91
C SER A 119 17.03 7.40 16.06
N SER A 120 16.00 6.76 16.59
CA SER A 120 14.77 7.39 17.05
C SER A 120 14.20 6.57 18.21
N SER A 121 13.48 7.18 19.14
CA SER A 121 12.83 6.46 20.23
C SER A 121 11.63 5.65 19.75
N ASN A 122 10.95 6.17 18.72
CA ASN A 122 9.82 5.53 18.08
C ASN A 122 9.67 6.05 16.65
N ASN A 123 9.03 5.26 15.77
CA ASN A 123 8.60 5.71 14.47
C ASN A 123 7.15 5.27 14.21
N LYS A 124 6.37 6.15 13.62
CA LYS A 124 5.00 5.87 13.19
C LYS A 124 4.90 6.09 11.69
N VAL A 125 4.27 5.18 11.00
CA VAL A 125 4.01 5.30 9.57
C VAL A 125 2.52 5.18 9.30
N GLY A 126 2.04 5.96 8.35
CA GLY A 126 0.70 5.85 7.79
C GLY A 126 0.78 5.99 6.27
N ILE A 127 0.23 5.02 5.55
CA ILE A 127 0.08 5.06 4.10
C ILE A 127 -1.40 5.01 3.78
N LEU A 128 -1.86 5.96 2.99
CA LEU A 128 -3.24 6.08 2.57
C LEU A 128 -3.35 5.81 1.07
N ILE A 129 -4.24 4.91 0.70
CA ILE A 129 -4.46 4.47 -0.67
C ILE A 129 -5.97 4.53 -0.96
N SER A 130 -6.39 5.42 -1.85
CA SER A 130 -7.78 5.51 -2.27
C SER A 130 -8.17 4.38 -3.22
N ALA A 131 -9.48 4.12 -3.34
CA ALA A 131 -10.01 3.20 -4.34
C ALA A 131 -9.58 3.62 -5.75
N GLN A 132 -9.57 4.92 -6.04
CA GLN A 132 -9.11 5.45 -7.32
C GLN A 132 -7.62 5.15 -7.62
N ALA A 133 -6.75 5.25 -6.61
CA ALA A 133 -5.34 4.90 -6.76
C ALA A 133 -5.16 3.41 -7.11
N ILE A 134 -5.97 2.56 -6.49
CA ILE A 134 -6.02 1.13 -6.78
C ILE A 134 -6.56 0.86 -8.19
N ASP A 135 -7.68 1.46 -8.58
CA ASP A 135 -8.26 1.30 -9.91
C ASP A 135 -7.28 1.76 -11.00
N ASN A 136 -6.59 2.88 -10.78
CA ASN A 136 -5.55 3.38 -11.70
C ASN A 136 -4.38 2.39 -11.83
N TYR A 137 -3.95 1.80 -10.71
CA TYR A 137 -2.89 0.79 -10.72
C TYR A 137 -3.31 -0.47 -11.48
N ILE A 138 -4.54 -0.95 -11.26
CA ILE A 138 -5.11 -2.10 -11.96
C ILE A 138 -5.19 -1.81 -13.46
N ALA A 139 -5.74 -0.66 -13.84
CA ALA A 139 -5.87 -0.25 -15.24
C ALA A 139 -4.50 -0.16 -15.94
N ALA A 140 -3.48 0.38 -15.25
CA ALA A 140 -2.12 0.43 -15.77
C ALA A 140 -1.52 -0.97 -15.96
N LYS A 141 -1.78 -1.88 -15.03
CA LYS A 141 -1.35 -3.28 -15.13
C LYS A 141 -2.09 -4.02 -16.24
N ALA A 142 -3.40 -3.85 -16.36
CA ALA A 142 -4.19 -4.47 -17.41
C ALA A 142 -3.70 -4.10 -18.81
N LYS A 143 -3.30 -2.85 -19.02
CA LYS A 143 -2.74 -2.38 -20.31
C LYS A 143 -1.44 -3.09 -20.71
N GLN A 144 -0.72 -3.69 -19.78
CA GLN A 144 0.52 -4.45 -20.07
C GLN A 144 0.22 -5.87 -20.62
N TYR A 145 -1.02 -6.30 -20.60
CA TYR A 145 -1.45 -7.63 -21.09
C TYR A 145 -2.17 -7.53 -22.44
N ARG A 146 -1.89 -8.48 -23.32
CA ARG A 146 -2.27 -8.43 -24.73
C ARG A 146 -3.76 -8.29 -25.02
N ASN A 147 -4.65 -8.67 -24.12
CA ASN A 147 -6.09 -8.72 -24.42
C ASN A 147 -6.94 -7.66 -23.72
N ASN A 148 -6.43 -6.93 -22.74
CA ASN A 148 -7.06 -5.78 -22.05
C ASN A 148 -8.60 -5.86 -21.86
N GLN A 149 -9.15 -7.09 -21.72
CA GLN A 149 -10.60 -7.31 -21.58
C GLN A 149 -11.03 -7.56 -20.13
N ALA A 150 -10.06 -7.82 -19.25
CA ALA A 150 -10.35 -7.97 -17.82
C ALA A 150 -10.75 -6.64 -17.21
N ARG A 151 -11.90 -6.61 -16.54
CA ARG A 151 -12.38 -5.48 -15.76
C ARG A 151 -12.37 -5.86 -14.30
N VAL A 152 -11.80 -4.99 -13.48
CA VAL A 152 -11.85 -5.14 -12.04
C VAL A 152 -12.08 -3.77 -11.45
N SER A 153 -12.93 -3.71 -10.46
CA SER A 153 -13.16 -2.50 -9.66
C SER A 153 -13.19 -2.86 -8.18
N VAL A 154 -12.80 -1.90 -7.37
CA VAL A 154 -12.73 -2.06 -5.92
C VAL A 154 -13.62 -1.05 -5.25
N ARG A 155 -14.38 -1.51 -4.27
CA ARG A 155 -15.19 -0.69 -3.41
C ARG A 155 -14.83 -0.96 -1.96
N PHE A 156 -14.60 0.07 -1.20
CA PHE A 156 -14.37 -0.06 0.23
C PHE A 156 -15.68 -0.07 1.01
N SER A 157 -15.95 -1.19 1.67
CA SER A 157 -17.11 -1.41 2.56
C SER A 157 -16.57 -1.99 3.86
N PRO A 158 -16.17 -1.14 4.83
CA PRO A 158 -15.61 -1.64 6.07
C PRO A 158 -16.49 -2.72 6.71
N PRO A 159 -15.90 -3.78 7.19
CA PRO A 159 -14.47 -4.07 7.33
C PRO A 159 -13.82 -4.73 6.11
N TYR A 160 -14.53 -4.81 5.01
CA TYR A 160 -14.09 -5.48 3.81
C TYR A 160 -13.84 -4.48 2.70
N ALA A 161 -12.98 -4.84 1.77
CA ALA A 161 -13.07 -4.30 0.45
C ALA A 161 -13.71 -5.34 -0.47
N GLU A 162 -14.57 -4.87 -1.30
CA GLU A 162 -15.35 -5.62 -2.24
C GLU A 162 -14.69 -5.53 -3.61
N CYS A 163 -14.28 -6.66 -4.14
CA CYS A 163 -13.68 -6.75 -5.46
C CYS A 163 -14.72 -7.31 -6.44
N PHE A 164 -15.05 -6.55 -7.46
CA PHE A 164 -15.90 -6.98 -8.58
C PHE A 164 -15.01 -7.24 -9.78
N PHE A 165 -15.21 -8.34 -10.46
CA PHE A 165 -14.38 -8.73 -11.60
C PHE A 165 -15.18 -9.34 -12.74
N ASP A 166 -14.78 -9.01 -13.97
CA ASP A 166 -15.20 -9.61 -15.24
C ASP A 166 -13.92 -9.94 -16.01
N ILE A 167 -13.57 -11.23 -16.08
CA ILE A 167 -12.30 -11.70 -16.59
C ILE A 167 -12.51 -12.76 -17.64
N PRO A 168 -11.95 -12.63 -18.86
CA PRO A 168 -11.93 -13.69 -19.85
C PRO A 168 -11.29 -14.97 -19.31
N VAL A 169 -11.89 -16.11 -19.58
CA VAL A 169 -11.37 -17.43 -19.16
C VAL A 169 -9.94 -17.66 -19.69
N SER A 170 -9.62 -17.12 -20.85
CA SER A 170 -8.29 -17.20 -21.47
C SER A 170 -7.18 -16.49 -20.65
N GLU A 171 -7.56 -15.55 -19.79
CA GLU A 171 -6.62 -14.79 -18.94
C GLU A 171 -6.42 -15.44 -17.56
N ILE A 172 -7.20 -16.49 -17.24
CA ILE A 172 -7.14 -17.17 -15.96
C ILE A 172 -6.08 -18.26 -15.98
N PRO A 173 -5.17 -18.30 -15.00
CA PRO A 173 -4.20 -19.36 -14.89
C PRO A 173 -4.83 -20.75 -14.83
N PRO A 174 -4.27 -21.76 -15.53
CA PRO A 174 -4.83 -23.10 -15.57
C PRO A 174 -5.07 -23.73 -14.20
N GLN A 175 -4.20 -23.46 -13.22
CA GLN A 175 -4.35 -23.98 -11.85
C GLN A 175 -5.58 -23.40 -11.15
N THR A 176 -5.82 -22.09 -11.28
CA THR A 176 -7.00 -21.41 -10.76
C THR A 176 -8.25 -21.86 -11.49
N LEU A 177 -8.18 -21.95 -12.82
CA LEU A 177 -9.28 -22.41 -13.65
C LEU A 177 -9.71 -23.85 -13.27
N LYS A 178 -8.74 -24.73 -12.99
CA LYS A 178 -9.01 -26.10 -12.53
C LYS A 178 -9.80 -26.12 -11.22
N LEU A 179 -9.49 -25.21 -10.28
CA LEU A 179 -10.24 -25.09 -9.01
C LEU A 179 -11.64 -24.53 -9.21
N LEU A 180 -11.82 -23.65 -10.19
CA LEU A 180 -13.08 -22.97 -10.48
C LEU A 180 -13.89 -23.63 -11.60
N ALA A 181 -13.43 -24.74 -12.18
CA ALA A 181 -14.02 -25.37 -13.39
C ALA A 181 -15.53 -25.62 -13.31
N ARG A 182 -16.03 -26.01 -12.13
CA ARG A 182 -17.47 -26.25 -11.91
C ARG A 182 -18.32 -24.97 -11.92
N TYR A 183 -17.70 -23.81 -11.70
CA TYR A 183 -18.34 -22.49 -11.57
C TYR A 183 -18.16 -21.64 -12.83
N VAL A 184 -17.27 -22.07 -13.73
CA VAL A 184 -16.99 -21.37 -14.99
C VAL A 184 -17.97 -21.86 -16.06
N LYS A 185 -18.87 -20.95 -16.45
CA LYS A 185 -19.80 -21.19 -17.56
C LYS A 185 -19.57 -20.12 -18.62
N GLY A 186 -19.12 -20.52 -19.79
CA GLY A 186 -18.89 -19.60 -20.90
C GLY A 186 -17.44 -19.10 -21.02
N LYS A 187 -17.25 -17.96 -21.70
CA LYS A 187 -15.96 -17.42 -22.08
C LYS A 187 -15.40 -16.42 -21.04
N LYS A 188 -16.18 -16.09 -20.01
CA LYS A 188 -15.85 -15.10 -18.98
C LYS A 188 -16.18 -15.64 -17.60
N ILE A 189 -15.47 -15.12 -16.61
CA ILE A 189 -15.77 -15.26 -15.20
C ILE A 189 -16.16 -13.88 -14.67
N GLU A 190 -17.40 -13.76 -14.25
CA GLU A 190 -17.91 -12.60 -13.53
C GLU A 190 -18.02 -12.94 -12.05
N GLY A 191 -17.70 -12.01 -11.17
CA GLY A 191 -17.81 -12.32 -9.77
C GLY A 191 -17.53 -11.18 -8.80
N TYR A 192 -17.60 -11.60 -7.56
CA TYR A 192 -17.44 -10.75 -6.39
C TYR A 192 -16.64 -11.50 -5.32
N ALA A 193 -15.76 -10.81 -4.65
CA ALA A 193 -15.10 -11.32 -3.47
C ALA A 193 -15.05 -10.23 -2.38
N ALA A 194 -15.55 -10.57 -1.19
CA ALA A 194 -15.24 -9.80 0.01
C ALA A 194 -13.91 -10.31 0.56
N ILE A 195 -13.00 -9.44 0.81
CA ILE A 195 -11.65 -9.85 1.17
C ILE A 195 -11.20 -9.08 2.44
N GLN A 196 -10.46 -9.68 3.34
CA GLN A 196 -9.72 -9.09 4.46
C GLN A 196 -8.23 -9.15 4.22
N MET A 197 -7.43 -8.17 4.68
CA MET A 197 -5.98 -8.15 4.67
C MET A 197 -5.39 -8.00 6.06
N THR A 198 -4.27 -8.53 6.21
CA THR A 198 -3.41 -8.28 7.35
C THR A 198 -2.03 -7.94 6.84
N ALA A 199 -1.26 -7.23 7.63
CA ALA A 199 0.14 -6.98 7.34
C ALA A 199 1.00 -7.52 8.46
N LYS A 200 2.16 -8.07 8.10
CA LYS A 200 3.17 -8.52 9.05
C LYS A 200 4.54 -8.37 8.41
N ASN A 201 5.42 -7.62 9.04
CA ASN A 201 6.79 -7.38 8.55
C ASN A 201 6.82 -6.96 7.07
N ASN A 202 6.05 -5.97 6.72
CA ASN A 202 5.87 -5.47 5.35
C ASN A 202 5.30 -6.48 4.35
N SER A 203 4.87 -7.65 4.78
CA SER A 203 4.20 -8.62 3.92
C SER A 203 2.69 -8.50 4.09
N LEU A 204 1.97 -8.44 2.98
CA LEU A 204 0.51 -8.40 2.96
C LEU A 204 -0.06 -9.80 2.79
N TRP A 205 -1.06 -10.11 3.59
CA TRP A 205 -1.78 -11.39 3.61
C TRP A 205 -3.26 -11.15 3.38
N VAL A 206 -3.90 -12.03 2.66
CA VAL A 206 -5.33 -11.92 2.35
C VAL A 206 -6.14 -13.10 2.84
N GLN A 207 -7.35 -12.79 3.26
CA GLN A 207 -8.39 -13.75 3.57
C GLN A 207 -9.68 -13.32 2.89
N SER A 208 -10.44 -14.24 2.34
CA SER A 208 -11.75 -13.99 1.78
C SER A 208 -12.79 -14.83 2.52
N PRO A 209 -13.69 -14.20 3.26
CA PRO A 209 -14.79 -14.95 3.89
C PRO A 209 -15.85 -15.37 2.89
N LYS A 210 -15.97 -14.66 1.74
CA LYS A 210 -17.00 -14.88 0.75
C LYS A 210 -16.52 -14.54 -0.65
N ALA A 211 -16.77 -15.45 -1.58
CA ALA A 211 -16.59 -15.21 -3.01
C ALA A 211 -17.77 -15.81 -3.82
N ILE A 212 -18.19 -15.08 -4.85
CA ILE A 212 -19.23 -15.48 -5.79
C ILE A 212 -18.61 -15.44 -7.19
N VAL A 213 -18.82 -16.50 -7.97
CA VAL A 213 -18.36 -16.60 -9.35
C VAL A 213 -19.53 -17.07 -10.21
N ASN A 214 -19.87 -16.32 -11.26
CA ASN A 214 -20.98 -16.61 -12.16
C ASN A 214 -22.29 -16.97 -11.41
N HIS A 215 -22.61 -16.17 -10.38
CA HIS A 215 -23.75 -16.34 -9.46
C HIS A 215 -23.65 -17.52 -8.48
N PHE A 216 -22.57 -18.29 -8.48
CA PHE A 216 -22.37 -19.38 -7.54
C PHE A 216 -21.51 -18.96 -6.36
N LEU A 217 -21.96 -19.28 -5.17
CA LEU A 217 -21.15 -19.12 -3.95
C LEU A 217 -20.01 -20.15 -3.97
N ILE A 218 -18.77 -19.66 -3.83
CA ILE A 218 -17.60 -20.53 -3.82
C ILE A 218 -17.42 -21.14 -2.42
N PRO A 219 -17.30 -22.48 -2.30
CA PRO A 219 -17.08 -23.13 -1.03
C PRO A 219 -15.79 -22.67 -0.34
N GLY A 220 -15.83 -22.50 0.97
CA GLY A 220 -14.68 -22.03 1.77
C GLY A 220 -13.43 -22.89 1.61
N ALA A 221 -13.56 -24.19 1.32
CA ALA A 221 -12.42 -25.05 1.04
C ALA A 221 -11.67 -24.66 -0.26
N ILE A 222 -12.38 -24.20 -1.28
CA ILE A 222 -11.78 -23.70 -2.52
C ILE A 222 -11.16 -22.32 -2.27
N ILE A 223 -11.87 -21.45 -1.55
CA ILE A 223 -11.35 -20.14 -1.16
C ILE A 223 -10.02 -20.31 -0.42
N ARG A 224 -9.92 -21.19 0.57
CA ARG A 224 -8.66 -21.46 1.30
C ARG A 224 -7.55 -21.96 0.38
N LYS A 225 -7.84 -22.85 -0.57
CA LYS A 225 -6.82 -23.30 -1.55
C LYS A 225 -6.31 -22.15 -2.42
N LEU A 226 -7.20 -21.28 -2.86
CA LEU A 226 -6.83 -20.06 -3.59
C LEU A 226 -5.97 -19.14 -2.73
N GLN A 227 -6.36 -18.90 -1.49
CA GLN A 227 -5.58 -18.09 -0.54
C GLN A 227 -4.18 -18.66 -0.28
N ASN A 228 -4.04 -19.96 -0.15
CA ASN A 228 -2.73 -20.60 0.07
C ASN A 228 -1.78 -20.47 -1.14
N ILE A 229 -2.35 -20.39 -2.35
CA ILE A 229 -1.56 -20.11 -3.56
C ILE A 229 -1.10 -18.64 -3.57
N LEU A 230 -1.81 -17.75 -2.88
CA LEU A 230 -1.69 -16.31 -2.92
C LEU A 230 -0.75 -15.73 -1.90
N ASN A 231 -0.88 -16.22 -0.69
CA ASN A 231 -0.24 -15.61 0.47
C ASN A 231 1.23 -16.00 0.63
N PRO A 232 2.11 -15.08 0.99
CA PRO A 232 1.85 -13.65 1.06
C PRO A 232 1.73 -13.03 -0.33
N VAL A 233 0.81 -12.07 -0.43
CA VAL A 233 0.45 -11.43 -1.69
C VAL A 233 1.58 -10.61 -2.28
N ASP A 234 2.10 -9.72 -1.47
CA ASP A 234 3.16 -8.81 -1.85
C ASP A 234 3.91 -8.30 -0.62
N ARG A 235 5.01 -7.63 -0.84
CA ARG A 235 5.73 -6.85 0.17
C ARG A 235 5.54 -5.38 -0.10
N VAL A 236 5.12 -4.65 0.92
CA VAL A 236 5.08 -3.20 0.86
C VAL A 236 6.52 -2.70 0.74
N SER A 237 6.83 -2.04 -0.36
CA SER A 237 8.13 -1.41 -0.54
C SER A 237 8.33 -0.31 0.50
N VAL A 238 9.51 -0.26 1.09
CA VAL A 238 9.91 0.85 1.97
C VAL A 238 10.54 1.94 1.12
N LEU A 239 10.09 3.18 1.29
CA LEU A 239 10.71 4.31 0.61
C LEU A 239 12.07 4.60 1.24
N ALA A 240 13.13 4.10 0.63
CA ALA A 240 14.47 4.52 1.03
C ALA A 240 14.64 6.05 0.82
N PRO A 241 15.23 6.79 1.76
CA PRO A 241 15.98 6.34 2.94
C PRO A 241 15.16 6.25 4.24
N LEU A 242 13.82 6.21 4.16
CA LEU A 242 12.96 6.16 5.34
C LEU A 242 12.94 4.74 5.91
N LEU A 243 13.05 4.63 7.22
CA LEU A 243 13.01 3.35 7.94
C LEU A 243 11.65 3.20 8.61
N TYR A 244 10.83 2.26 8.14
CA TYR A 244 9.57 1.89 8.76
C TYR A 244 9.18 0.43 8.43
N SER A 245 8.26 -0.11 9.22
CA SER A 245 7.62 -1.39 8.95
C SER A 245 6.11 -1.23 8.91
N ILE A 246 5.43 -2.05 8.12
CA ILE A 246 3.98 -2.10 8.06
C ILE A 246 3.52 -3.39 8.73
N ASN A 247 2.70 -3.27 9.76
CA ASN A 247 2.18 -4.39 10.55
C ASN A 247 0.65 -4.41 10.61
N ASN A 248 0.01 -3.30 10.26
CA ASN A 248 -1.44 -3.17 10.29
C ASN A 248 -1.98 -2.71 8.95
N VAL A 249 -3.18 -3.17 8.64
CA VAL A 249 -3.97 -2.74 7.49
C VAL A 249 -5.38 -2.45 7.96
N SER A 250 -5.95 -1.32 7.58
CA SER A 250 -7.35 -1.01 7.85
C SER A 250 -8.04 -0.44 6.62
N VAL A 251 -9.27 -0.86 6.35
CA VAL A 251 -10.15 -0.24 5.36
C VAL A 251 -11.05 0.78 6.03
N GLN A 252 -11.21 1.88 5.40
CA GLN A 252 -12.13 2.94 5.77
C GLN A 252 -13.00 3.28 4.57
N ASN A 253 -14.05 4.06 4.79
CA ASN A 253 -15.10 4.30 3.79
C ASN A 253 -14.64 4.81 2.43
N ASN A 254 -13.41 5.07 2.11
CA ASN A 254 -12.97 5.46 0.78
C ASN A 254 -11.49 5.14 0.54
N TYR A 255 -10.81 4.52 1.48
CA TYR A 255 -9.38 4.27 1.37
C TYR A 255 -8.91 3.09 2.22
N LEU A 256 -7.79 2.53 1.81
CA LEU A 256 -6.98 1.58 2.56
C LEU A 256 -5.93 2.36 3.34
N PHE A 257 -5.77 2.04 4.61
CA PHE A 257 -4.76 2.62 5.48
C PHE A 257 -3.80 1.53 5.97
N LEU A 258 -2.51 1.74 5.73
CA LEU A 258 -1.44 0.86 6.20
C LEU A 258 -0.66 1.59 7.30
N SER A 259 -0.31 0.88 8.38
CA SER A 259 0.47 1.45 9.48
C SER A 259 1.39 0.43 10.13
N ASN A 260 2.25 0.89 11.03
CA ASN A 260 3.03 0.02 11.91
C ASN A 260 2.30 -0.30 13.21
#